data_842c6a124c96dd11c0bcdba97a82c283
#
_entry.id   842c6a124c96dd11c0bcdba97a82c283
#
_cell.length_a   1.000
_cell.length_b   1.000
_cell.length_c   1.000
_cell.angle_alpha   90.00
_cell.angle_beta   90.00
_cell.angle_gamma   90.00
#
_symmetry.space_group_name_H-M   'P 1'
#
loop_
_entity.id
_entity.type
_entity.pdbx_description
1 polymer ?
#
loop_
_entity_poly.entity_id
_entity_poly.type
_entity_poly.pdbx_seq_one_letter_code
_entity_poly.pdbx_strand_id
1 'polypeptide(L)'
;MASFKEIISTLPRRKGWTDYDIFLYQGFWCDTFFIEGVMRAQQSFRSQPSDIVICSAPKTGTTWLKSLTFAIVTRSTFDDSTNPLLSNLSHDCVPFLEVDLAQSSSNRDPKNPLLATHVPYSSLPRSIIDSSCKIVYICRDPKDSFVSNYLFFVRILASKDMMPLALEEAFELYCQGVSPYGPYWDHVLGFLKASLD
;
A
#
# COMPACT_ATOMS: atom_id res chain seq x y z
N MET A 1 -2.82 1.30 -27.41
CA MET A 1 -2.01 1.00 -26.20
C MET A 1 -2.33 -0.41 -25.77
N ALA A 2 -1.33 -1.19 -25.34
CA ALA A 2 -1.57 -2.51 -24.76
C ALA A 2 -2.47 -2.40 -23.51
N SER A 3 -3.34 -3.36 -23.31
CA SER A 3 -4.18 -3.42 -22.10
C SER A 3 -3.30 -3.75 -20.88
N PHE A 4 -3.75 -3.40 -19.68
CA PHE A 4 -3.01 -3.75 -18.45
C PHE A 4 -2.77 -5.26 -18.34
N LYS A 5 -3.75 -6.07 -18.74
CA LYS A 5 -3.62 -7.54 -18.77
C LYS A 5 -2.52 -8.02 -19.70
N GLU A 6 -2.39 -7.43 -20.88
CA GLU A 6 -1.31 -7.74 -21.82
C GLU A 6 0.05 -7.38 -21.21
N ILE A 7 0.18 -6.21 -20.59
CA ILE A 7 1.42 -5.80 -19.93
C ILE A 7 1.76 -6.78 -18.79
N ILE A 8 0.81 -7.06 -17.90
CA ILE A 8 1.02 -7.96 -16.75
C ILE A 8 1.43 -9.36 -17.22
N SER A 9 0.87 -9.87 -18.32
CA SER A 9 1.20 -11.19 -18.84
C SER A 9 2.67 -11.34 -19.27
N THR A 10 3.36 -10.22 -19.52
CA THR A 10 4.78 -10.21 -19.90
C THR A 10 5.74 -10.07 -18.72
N LEU A 11 5.23 -9.79 -17.52
CA LEU A 11 6.05 -9.57 -16.33
C LEU A 11 6.66 -10.89 -15.80
N PRO A 12 7.85 -10.83 -15.22
CA PRO A 12 8.38 -11.96 -14.45
C PRO A 12 7.40 -12.36 -13.34
N ARG A 13 7.17 -13.67 -13.16
CA ARG A 13 6.23 -14.17 -12.15
C ARG A 13 6.84 -15.29 -11.33
N ARG A 14 6.36 -15.42 -10.10
CA ARG A 14 6.72 -16.49 -9.15
C ARG A 14 5.51 -16.84 -8.28
N LYS A 15 5.56 -18.02 -7.66
CA LYS A 15 4.68 -18.32 -6.53
C LYS A 15 4.97 -17.35 -5.39
N GLY A 16 3.91 -16.75 -4.87
CA GLY A 16 3.96 -15.89 -3.69
C GLY A 16 3.73 -16.66 -2.39
N TRP A 17 3.23 -15.98 -1.39
CA TRP A 17 2.87 -16.57 -0.08
C TRP A 17 1.50 -17.24 -0.07
N THR A 18 0.86 -17.28 -1.21
CA THR A 18 -0.42 -17.93 -1.48
C THR A 18 -0.28 -18.81 -2.70
N ASP A 19 -1.30 -19.58 -3.03
CA ASP A 19 -1.33 -20.38 -4.27
C ASP A 19 -1.37 -19.52 -5.55
N TYR A 20 -1.56 -18.23 -5.41
CA TYR A 20 -1.57 -17.30 -6.55
C TYR A 20 -0.16 -16.85 -6.92
N ASP A 21 0.05 -16.64 -8.22
CA ASP A 21 1.28 -16.03 -8.71
C ASP A 21 1.32 -14.55 -8.37
N ILE A 22 2.51 -14.08 -8.03
CA ILE A 22 2.84 -12.66 -7.92
C ILE A 22 3.78 -12.28 -9.06
N PHE A 23 3.73 -11.03 -9.45
CA PHE A 23 4.43 -10.49 -10.60
C PHE A 23 5.38 -9.39 -10.17
N LEU A 24 6.55 -9.32 -10.83
CA LEU A 24 7.52 -8.26 -10.57
C LEU A 24 7.22 -7.06 -11.47
N TYR A 25 6.69 -6.00 -10.87
CA TYR A 25 6.39 -4.76 -11.57
C TYR A 25 7.24 -3.61 -11.01
N GLN A 26 8.02 -2.97 -11.87
CA GLN A 26 8.89 -1.82 -11.49
C GLN A 26 9.75 -2.07 -10.23
N GLY A 27 10.21 -3.30 -10.03
CA GLY A 27 11.09 -3.67 -8.93
C GLY A 27 10.39 -4.17 -7.66
N PHE A 28 9.06 -4.25 -7.63
CA PHE A 28 8.34 -4.83 -6.50
C PHE A 28 7.39 -5.97 -6.91
N TRP A 29 7.16 -6.89 -5.98
CA TRP A 29 6.29 -8.05 -6.18
C TRP A 29 4.87 -7.76 -5.73
N CYS A 30 3.89 -8.03 -6.58
CA CYS A 30 2.49 -7.89 -6.23
C CYS A 30 1.60 -8.81 -7.06
N ASP A 31 0.35 -9.03 -6.62
CA ASP A 31 -0.64 -9.69 -7.45
C ASP A 31 -1.22 -8.78 -8.53
N THR A 32 -1.94 -9.39 -9.47
CA THR A 32 -2.48 -8.69 -10.64
C THR A 32 -3.44 -7.57 -10.29
N PHE A 33 -4.26 -7.76 -9.25
CA PHE A 33 -5.27 -6.77 -8.86
C PHE A 33 -4.63 -5.45 -8.43
N PHE A 34 -3.62 -5.52 -7.54
CA PHE A 34 -2.93 -4.32 -7.09
C PHE A 34 -2.04 -3.70 -8.16
N ILE A 35 -1.39 -4.51 -9.01
CA ILE A 35 -0.61 -3.98 -10.14
C ILE A 35 -1.50 -3.19 -11.09
N GLU A 36 -2.68 -3.68 -11.45
CA GLU A 36 -3.63 -2.92 -12.28
C GLU A 36 -4.00 -1.59 -11.59
N GLY A 37 -4.23 -1.61 -10.28
CA GLY A 37 -4.50 -0.41 -9.50
C GLY A 37 -3.35 0.60 -9.52
N VAL A 38 -2.11 0.13 -9.35
CA VAL A 38 -0.92 0.98 -9.45
C VAL A 38 -0.79 1.59 -10.84
N MET A 39 -0.94 0.80 -11.91
CA MET A 39 -0.88 1.28 -13.29
C MET A 39 -1.94 2.35 -13.57
N ARG A 40 -3.17 2.14 -13.09
CA ARG A 40 -4.27 3.13 -13.21
C ARG A 40 -3.92 4.41 -12.46
N ALA A 41 -3.43 4.29 -11.22
CA ALA A 41 -3.03 5.45 -10.42
C ALA A 41 -1.90 6.24 -11.11
N GLN A 42 -0.88 5.56 -11.64
CA GLN A 42 0.20 6.19 -12.40
C GLN A 42 -0.29 6.96 -13.64
N GLN A 43 -1.33 6.46 -14.30
CA GLN A 43 -1.88 7.10 -15.49
C GLN A 43 -2.81 8.28 -15.18
N SER A 44 -3.69 8.11 -14.20
CA SER A 44 -4.83 9.01 -14.02
C SER A 44 -4.82 9.82 -12.74
N PHE A 45 -4.13 9.38 -11.67
CA PHE A 45 -4.14 10.10 -10.42
C PHE A 45 -3.42 11.45 -10.53
N ARG A 46 -4.05 12.49 -9.99
CA ARG A 46 -3.50 13.84 -9.92
C ARG A 46 -3.48 14.30 -8.47
N SER A 47 -2.28 14.40 -7.91
CA SER A 47 -2.07 14.90 -6.57
C SER A 47 -2.33 16.41 -6.50
N GLN A 48 -2.84 16.85 -5.35
CA GLN A 48 -3.00 18.26 -5.03
C GLN A 48 -1.95 18.68 -4.01
N PRO A 49 -1.53 19.96 -3.97
CA PRO A 49 -0.55 20.45 -3.00
C PRO A 49 -0.97 20.25 -1.53
N SER A 50 -2.29 20.19 -1.27
CA SER A 50 -2.85 19.95 0.05
C SER A 50 -2.83 18.48 0.48
N ASP A 51 -2.49 17.54 -0.41
CA ASP A 51 -2.54 16.12 -0.10
C ASP A 51 -1.51 15.71 0.93
N ILE A 52 -1.91 14.73 1.73
CA ILE A 52 -1.04 14.02 2.67
C ILE A 52 -1.09 12.54 2.32
N VAL A 53 0.00 12.03 1.77
CA VAL A 53 0.12 10.64 1.32
C VAL A 53 0.75 9.82 2.42
N ILE A 54 0.00 8.90 2.99
CA ILE A 54 0.45 7.97 4.02
C ILE A 54 1.04 6.75 3.31
N CYS A 55 2.35 6.59 3.40
CA CYS A 55 3.09 5.52 2.74
C CYS A 55 3.63 4.51 3.76
N SER A 56 3.52 3.24 3.46
CA SER A 56 4.00 2.16 4.33
C SER A 56 4.08 0.84 3.58
N ALA A 57 5.02 -0.02 3.91
CA ALA A 57 4.90 -1.42 3.52
C ALA A 57 3.72 -2.09 4.28
N PRO A 58 3.17 -3.21 3.76
CA PRO A 58 2.13 -3.94 4.48
C PRO A 58 2.54 -4.32 5.90
N LYS A 59 1.63 -4.18 6.86
CA LYS A 59 1.80 -4.58 8.28
C LYS A 59 2.84 -3.80 9.09
N THR A 60 3.27 -2.64 8.62
CA THR A 60 4.22 -1.77 9.34
C THR A 60 3.58 -0.69 10.19
N GLY A 61 2.24 -0.65 10.30
CA GLY A 61 1.52 0.32 11.14
C GLY A 61 0.56 1.24 10.38
N THR A 62 0.22 0.92 9.14
CA THR A 62 -0.66 1.72 8.26
C THR A 62 -1.99 2.09 8.93
N THR A 63 -2.67 1.12 9.55
CA THR A 63 -3.95 1.34 10.25
C THR A 63 -3.83 2.38 11.35
N TRP A 64 -2.78 2.29 12.15
CA TRP A 64 -2.45 3.25 13.20
C TRP A 64 -2.20 4.65 12.64
N LEU A 65 -1.35 4.73 11.63
CA LEU A 65 -0.98 6.00 11.03
C LEU A 65 -2.16 6.68 10.33
N LYS A 66 -3.01 5.90 9.65
CA LYS A 66 -4.27 6.40 9.08
C LYS A 66 -5.17 7.02 10.16
N SER A 67 -5.44 6.27 11.24
CA SER A 67 -6.29 6.76 12.33
C SER A 67 -5.73 8.04 12.97
N LEU A 68 -4.43 8.02 13.29
CA LEU A 68 -3.78 9.17 13.93
C LEU A 68 -3.80 10.41 13.04
N THR A 69 -3.42 10.24 11.77
CA THR A 69 -3.38 11.36 10.81
C THR A 69 -4.78 11.89 10.54
N PHE A 70 -5.78 11.01 10.41
CA PHE A 70 -7.17 11.41 10.24
C PHE A 70 -7.65 12.23 11.44
N ALA A 71 -7.44 11.75 12.66
CA ALA A 71 -7.83 12.47 13.87
C ALA A 71 -7.17 13.86 13.98
N ILE A 72 -5.87 13.95 13.63
CA ILE A 72 -5.14 15.22 13.65
C ILE A 72 -5.68 16.20 12.61
N VAL A 73 -5.87 15.76 11.37
CA VAL A 73 -6.28 16.61 10.25
C VAL A 73 -7.72 17.08 10.42
N THR A 74 -8.59 16.24 10.96
CA THR A 74 -10.01 16.54 11.09
C THR A 74 -10.43 17.06 12.46
N ARG A 75 -9.46 17.34 13.37
CA ARG A 75 -9.73 17.78 14.77
C ARG A 75 -10.57 19.04 14.90
N SER A 76 -10.61 19.88 13.88
CA SER A 76 -11.46 21.09 13.85
C SER A 76 -12.85 20.83 13.25
N THR A 77 -13.06 19.64 12.65
CA THR A 77 -14.31 19.27 11.97
C THR A 77 -15.16 18.35 12.84
N PHE A 78 -14.50 17.44 13.57
CA PHE A 78 -15.17 16.44 14.41
C PHE A 78 -14.71 16.60 15.87
N ASP A 79 -15.63 16.39 16.78
CA ASP A 79 -15.37 16.24 18.22
C ASP A 79 -15.32 14.75 18.63
N ASP A 80 -15.11 14.51 19.92
CA ASP A 80 -14.99 13.16 20.47
C ASP A 80 -16.26 12.30 20.31
N SER A 81 -17.41 12.91 20.03
CA SER A 81 -18.70 12.22 19.85
C SER A 81 -19.10 12.00 18.39
N THR A 82 -18.53 12.78 17.48
CA THR A 82 -18.88 12.79 16.04
C THR A 82 -17.79 12.27 15.14
N ASN A 83 -16.63 11.87 15.70
CA ASN A 83 -15.50 11.40 14.92
C ASN A 83 -15.86 10.08 14.18
N PRO A 84 -15.73 10.03 12.85
CA PRO A 84 -16.03 8.83 12.06
C PRO A 84 -15.28 7.58 12.52
N LEU A 85 -14.09 7.72 13.11
CA LEU A 85 -13.30 6.58 13.62
C LEU A 85 -13.97 5.85 14.80
N LEU A 86 -15.01 6.40 15.40
CA LEU A 86 -15.78 5.71 16.46
C LEU A 86 -16.61 4.54 15.91
N SER A 87 -17.01 4.62 14.64
CA SER A 87 -17.91 3.65 14.02
C SER A 87 -17.37 3.04 12.70
N ASN A 88 -16.33 3.62 12.13
CA ASN A 88 -15.74 3.17 10.86
C ASN A 88 -14.29 2.75 11.05
N LEU A 89 -13.83 1.86 10.20
CA LEU A 89 -12.42 1.51 10.13
C LEU A 89 -11.62 2.68 9.53
N SER A 90 -10.36 2.80 9.91
CA SER A 90 -9.47 3.82 9.31
C SER A 90 -9.29 3.65 7.80
N HIS A 91 -9.55 2.45 7.26
CA HIS A 91 -9.53 2.17 5.84
C HIS A 91 -10.72 2.80 5.10
N ASP A 92 -11.85 2.97 5.78
CA ASP A 92 -13.02 3.64 5.23
C ASP A 92 -12.87 5.18 5.26
N CYS A 93 -12.10 5.69 6.25
CA CYS A 93 -11.86 7.12 6.41
C CYS A 93 -10.71 7.66 5.53
N VAL A 94 -9.72 6.82 5.21
CA VAL A 94 -8.56 7.18 4.40
C VAL A 94 -8.40 6.16 3.27
N PRO A 95 -8.72 6.52 2.01
CA PRO A 95 -8.71 5.59 0.88
C PRO A 95 -7.28 5.18 0.50
N PHE A 96 -7.16 3.98 -0.08
CA PHE A 96 -5.93 3.53 -0.71
C PHE A 96 -5.85 3.96 -2.17
N LEU A 97 -4.69 4.48 -2.56
CA LEU A 97 -4.41 4.95 -3.91
C LEU A 97 -4.63 3.85 -4.96
N GLU A 98 -4.02 2.69 -4.76
CA GLU A 98 -4.03 1.56 -5.68
C GLU A 98 -5.28 0.69 -5.61
N VAL A 99 -6.17 0.94 -4.65
CA VAL A 99 -7.42 0.18 -4.48
C VAL A 99 -8.61 1.07 -4.79
N ASP A 100 -8.81 2.11 -3.98
CA ASP A 100 -10.03 2.90 -3.99
C ASP A 100 -10.00 3.98 -5.07
N LEU A 101 -8.88 4.72 -5.13
CA LEU A 101 -8.75 5.88 -6.03
C LEU A 101 -8.37 5.48 -7.47
N ALA A 102 -7.76 4.31 -7.65
CA ALA A 102 -7.45 3.80 -8.98
C ALA A 102 -8.69 3.38 -9.78
N GLN A 103 -9.78 3.02 -9.10
CA GLN A 103 -11.04 2.64 -9.76
C GLN A 103 -11.87 3.84 -10.17
N SER A 104 -11.85 4.90 -9.37
CA SER A 104 -12.52 6.16 -9.67
C SER A 104 -11.92 7.31 -8.88
N SER A 105 -11.35 8.27 -9.57
CA SER A 105 -10.88 9.53 -8.94
C SER A 105 -12.06 10.34 -8.37
N SER A 106 -13.30 10.06 -8.75
CA SER A 106 -14.52 10.68 -8.21
C SER A 106 -14.88 10.17 -6.81
N ASN A 107 -14.27 9.08 -6.34
CA ASN A 107 -14.48 8.56 -4.97
C ASN A 107 -13.70 9.37 -3.91
N ARG A 108 -13.00 10.42 -4.31
CA ARG A 108 -12.25 11.25 -3.39
C ARG A 108 -13.16 12.35 -2.83
N ASP A 109 -13.31 12.38 -1.51
CA ASP A 109 -13.91 13.53 -0.83
C ASP A 109 -12.97 14.75 -0.97
N PRO A 110 -13.39 15.85 -1.62
CA PRO A 110 -12.56 17.05 -1.78
C PRO A 110 -12.12 17.69 -0.46
N LYS A 111 -12.83 17.39 0.63
CA LYS A 111 -12.52 17.88 1.97
C LYS A 111 -11.53 17.01 2.73
N ASN A 112 -11.25 15.79 2.24
CA ASN A 112 -10.30 14.88 2.86
C ASN A 112 -9.00 14.86 2.05
N PRO A 113 -7.92 15.51 2.53
CA PRO A 113 -6.64 15.53 1.83
C PRO A 113 -5.86 14.23 1.99
N LEU A 114 -6.38 13.27 2.78
CA LEU A 114 -5.66 12.06 3.14
C LEU A 114 -5.84 10.95 2.09
N LEU A 115 -4.75 10.29 1.78
CA LEU A 115 -4.73 9.03 1.03
C LEU A 115 -3.59 8.16 1.55
N ALA A 116 -3.69 6.85 1.32
CA ALA A 116 -2.67 5.91 1.73
C ALA A 116 -2.21 5.05 0.56
N THR A 117 -1.03 4.45 0.68
CA THR A 117 -0.51 3.52 -0.34
C THR A 117 0.52 2.58 0.26
N HIS A 118 0.60 1.37 -0.34
CA HIS A 118 1.69 0.43 -0.12
C HIS A 118 2.71 0.45 -1.26
N VAL A 119 2.52 1.30 -2.25
CA VAL A 119 3.39 1.39 -3.42
C VAL A 119 4.78 1.92 -3.02
N PRO A 120 5.89 1.27 -3.44
CA PRO A 120 7.24 1.79 -3.21
C PRO A 120 7.43 3.18 -3.83
N TYR A 121 8.32 3.98 -3.23
CA TYR A 121 8.56 5.37 -3.68
C TYR A 121 8.84 5.48 -5.18
N SER A 122 9.67 4.58 -5.72
CA SER A 122 10.04 4.55 -7.15
C SER A 122 8.86 4.33 -8.11
N SER A 123 7.75 3.80 -7.60
CA SER A 123 6.55 3.47 -8.38
C SER A 123 5.35 4.34 -8.04
N LEU A 124 5.52 5.37 -7.21
CA LEU A 124 4.48 6.37 -6.97
C LEU A 124 4.13 7.10 -8.26
N PRO A 125 2.87 7.53 -8.45
CA PRO A 125 2.49 8.43 -9.54
C PRO A 125 3.39 9.68 -9.56
N ARG A 126 3.85 10.06 -10.75
CA ARG A 126 4.67 11.27 -10.93
C ARG A 126 4.00 12.51 -10.35
N SER A 127 2.67 12.59 -10.44
CA SER A 127 1.91 13.70 -9.84
C SER A 127 2.10 13.83 -8.31
N ILE A 128 2.44 12.75 -7.60
CA ILE A 128 2.78 12.79 -6.18
C ILE A 128 4.22 13.30 -6.00
N ILE A 129 5.16 12.71 -6.75
CA ILE A 129 6.59 13.03 -6.63
C ILE A 129 6.88 14.48 -7.03
N ASP A 130 6.25 14.95 -8.11
CA ASP A 130 6.50 16.28 -8.68
C ASP A 130 5.66 17.39 -8.01
N SER A 131 4.74 17.04 -7.09
CA SER A 131 3.92 18.01 -6.37
C SER A 131 4.54 18.42 -5.03
N SER A 132 3.99 19.46 -4.42
CA SER A 132 4.31 19.88 -3.05
C SER A 132 3.48 19.18 -1.97
N CYS A 133 2.84 18.06 -2.30
CA CYS A 133 2.09 17.25 -1.33
C CYS A 133 3.03 16.69 -0.26
N LYS A 134 2.47 16.38 0.89
CA LYS A 134 3.25 15.83 2.01
C LYS A 134 3.22 14.31 1.96
N ILE A 135 4.38 13.70 2.10
CA ILE A 135 4.52 12.24 2.24
C ILE A 135 4.87 11.95 3.70
N VAL A 136 4.10 11.07 4.32
CA VAL A 136 4.35 10.56 5.68
C VAL A 136 4.61 9.07 5.57
N TYR A 137 5.81 8.65 5.92
CA TYR A 137 6.24 7.26 5.81
C TYR A 137 6.42 6.60 7.17
N ILE A 138 5.92 5.38 7.33
CA ILE A 138 6.16 4.54 8.50
C ILE A 138 6.79 3.22 8.09
N CYS A 139 7.85 2.83 8.79
CA CYS A 139 8.49 1.51 8.70
C CYS A 139 8.52 0.85 10.08
N ARG A 140 8.88 -0.41 10.09
CA ARG A 140 8.94 -1.25 11.28
C ARG A 140 10.18 -2.15 11.19
N ASP A 141 10.63 -2.73 12.32
CA ASP A 141 11.64 -3.78 12.28
C ASP A 141 11.26 -4.87 11.25
N PRO A 142 12.17 -5.28 10.35
CA PRO A 142 11.87 -6.23 9.28
C PRO A 142 11.40 -7.60 9.79
N LYS A 143 11.88 -8.06 10.94
CA LYS A 143 11.45 -9.34 11.54
C LYS A 143 10.02 -9.24 12.04
N ASP A 144 9.68 -8.14 12.71
CA ASP A 144 8.32 -7.87 13.18
C ASP A 144 7.35 -7.69 12.02
N SER A 145 7.80 -7.00 10.95
CA SER A 145 7.03 -6.83 9.72
C SER A 145 6.74 -8.18 9.06
N PHE A 146 7.76 -9.03 8.93
CA PHE A 146 7.63 -10.39 8.41
C PHE A 146 6.60 -11.21 9.20
N VAL A 147 6.78 -11.32 10.51
CA VAL A 147 5.89 -12.11 11.39
C VAL A 147 4.44 -11.60 11.30
N SER A 148 4.26 -10.28 11.37
CA SER A 148 2.93 -9.67 11.27
C SER A 148 2.27 -9.92 9.91
N ASN A 149 3.05 -9.90 8.83
CA ASN A 149 2.57 -10.15 7.48
C ASN A 149 2.23 -11.63 7.27
N TYR A 150 3.10 -12.53 7.72
CA TYR A 150 2.85 -13.97 7.67
C TYR A 150 1.55 -14.35 8.40
N LEU A 151 1.40 -13.93 9.66
CA LEU A 151 0.18 -14.21 10.44
C LEU A 151 -1.09 -13.60 9.81
N PHE A 152 -0.97 -12.48 9.14
CA PHE A 152 -2.08 -11.89 8.41
C PHE A 152 -2.51 -12.78 7.22
N PHE A 153 -1.57 -13.29 6.44
CA PHE A 153 -1.87 -14.22 5.34
C PHE A 153 -2.42 -15.55 5.84
N VAL A 154 -1.86 -16.10 6.92
CA VAL A 154 -2.40 -17.31 7.57
C VAL A 154 -3.90 -17.14 7.89
N ARG A 155 -4.28 -16.00 8.47
CA ARG A 155 -5.69 -15.72 8.80
C ARG A 155 -6.57 -15.58 7.55
N ILE A 156 -6.09 -14.87 6.52
CA ILE A 156 -6.84 -14.71 5.27
C ILE A 156 -7.04 -16.06 4.58
N LEU A 157 -6.00 -16.87 4.51
CA LEU A 157 -6.07 -18.18 3.86
C LEU A 157 -6.99 -19.14 4.64
N ALA A 158 -6.88 -19.15 5.98
CA ALA A 158 -7.78 -19.93 6.83
C ALA A 158 -9.27 -19.55 6.64
N SER A 159 -9.56 -18.27 6.43
CA SER A 159 -10.95 -17.82 6.14
C SER A 159 -11.48 -18.28 4.78
N LYS A 160 -10.62 -18.83 3.92
CA LYS A 160 -10.94 -19.33 2.59
C LYS A 160 -10.73 -20.85 2.46
N ASP A 161 -10.52 -21.54 3.59
CA ASP A 161 -10.18 -22.97 3.65
C ASP A 161 -8.93 -23.33 2.84
N MET A 162 -7.97 -22.40 2.73
CA MET A 162 -6.69 -22.58 2.03
C MET A 162 -5.56 -22.77 3.03
N MET A 163 -4.57 -23.60 2.67
CA MET A 163 -3.39 -23.82 3.50
C MET A 163 -2.37 -22.70 3.27
N PRO A 164 -1.79 -22.11 4.35
CA PRO A 164 -0.69 -21.19 4.24
C PRO A 164 0.61 -21.94 3.89
N LEU A 165 1.59 -21.21 3.33
CA LEU A 165 2.97 -21.68 3.25
C LEU A 165 3.52 -22.01 4.64
N ALA A 166 4.49 -22.93 4.72
CA ALA A 166 5.27 -23.12 5.93
C ALA A 166 6.01 -21.82 6.28
N LEU A 167 6.19 -21.57 7.58
CA LEU A 167 6.84 -20.35 8.08
C LEU A 167 8.25 -20.17 7.49
N GLU A 168 9.00 -21.27 7.43
CA GLU A 168 10.38 -21.30 6.93
C GLU A 168 10.41 -20.91 5.45
N GLU A 169 9.51 -21.46 4.64
CA GLU A 169 9.43 -21.17 3.21
C GLU A 169 9.03 -19.70 2.97
N ALA A 170 8.05 -19.20 3.71
CA ALA A 170 7.66 -17.79 3.64
C ALA A 170 8.81 -16.86 4.06
N PHE A 171 9.61 -17.26 5.05
CA PHE A 171 10.78 -16.50 5.48
C PHE A 171 11.88 -16.50 4.43
N GLU A 172 12.16 -17.62 3.80
CA GLU A 172 13.13 -17.70 2.69
C GLU A 172 12.72 -16.80 1.52
N LEU A 173 11.44 -16.83 1.13
CA LEU A 173 10.91 -15.94 0.11
C LEU A 173 11.07 -14.46 0.52
N TYR A 174 10.75 -14.12 1.76
CA TYR A 174 10.92 -12.76 2.27
C TYR A 174 12.39 -12.31 2.20
N CYS A 175 13.35 -13.16 2.61
CA CYS A 175 14.78 -12.88 2.51
C CYS A 175 15.25 -12.70 1.06
N GLN A 176 14.60 -13.37 0.10
CA GLN A 176 14.83 -13.17 -1.33
C GLN A 176 14.12 -11.92 -1.90
N GLY A 177 13.41 -11.17 -1.06
CA GLY A 177 12.63 -10.01 -1.46
C GLY A 177 11.25 -10.33 -2.04
N VAL A 178 10.85 -11.61 -2.05
CA VAL A 178 9.60 -12.08 -2.63
C VAL A 178 8.51 -12.05 -1.55
N SER A 179 7.86 -10.92 -1.46
CA SER A 179 6.71 -10.69 -0.57
C SER A 179 5.78 -9.64 -1.18
N PRO A 180 4.53 -9.54 -0.76
CA PRO A 180 3.64 -8.47 -1.23
C PRO A 180 4.25 -7.09 -1.03
N TYR A 181 4.36 -6.32 -2.11
CA TYR A 181 5.06 -5.02 -2.19
C TYR A 181 6.56 -5.06 -1.82
N GLY A 182 7.17 -6.27 -1.75
CA GLY A 182 8.61 -6.44 -1.51
C GLY A 182 9.47 -6.22 -2.75
N PRO A 183 10.79 -6.09 -2.59
CA PRO A 183 11.58 -6.30 -1.37
C PRO A 183 11.35 -5.23 -0.29
N TYR A 184 11.22 -5.66 0.95
CA TYR A 184 10.94 -4.78 2.08
C TYR A 184 12.03 -3.70 2.28
N TRP A 185 13.28 -4.08 2.16
CA TRP A 185 14.42 -3.15 2.33
C TRP A 185 14.47 -2.10 1.22
N ASP A 186 14.14 -2.46 -0.02
CA ASP A 186 14.11 -1.48 -1.13
C ASP A 186 12.95 -0.49 -0.94
N HIS A 187 11.83 -0.98 -0.41
CA HIS A 187 10.71 -0.13 -0.04
C HIS A 187 11.11 0.90 1.02
N VAL A 188 11.78 0.47 2.11
CA VAL A 188 12.25 1.37 3.17
C VAL A 188 13.31 2.34 2.67
N LEU A 189 14.33 1.82 1.98
CA LEU A 189 15.44 2.63 1.48
C LEU A 189 15.01 3.64 0.42
N GLY A 190 13.99 3.32 -0.38
CA GLY A 190 13.43 4.25 -1.37
C GLY A 190 12.86 5.50 -0.72
N PHE A 191 12.03 5.35 0.30
CA PHE A 191 11.47 6.47 1.04
C PHE A 191 12.53 7.20 1.89
N LEU A 192 13.47 6.47 2.51
CA LEU A 192 14.55 7.09 3.26
C LEU A 192 15.41 7.99 2.38
N LYS A 193 15.84 7.52 1.22
CA LYS A 193 16.64 8.32 0.28
C LYS A 193 15.89 9.58 -0.15
N ALA A 194 14.61 9.42 -0.52
CA ALA A 194 13.77 10.55 -0.92
C ALA A 194 13.52 11.58 0.19
N SER A 195 13.71 11.22 1.45
CA SER A 195 13.57 12.14 2.59
C SER A 195 14.85 12.95 2.88
N LEU A 196 15.96 12.58 2.25
CA LEU A 196 17.25 13.25 2.43
C LEU A 196 17.55 14.25 1.30
N ASP A 197 16.82 14.15 0.16
CA ASP A 197 16.89 15.05 -0.98
C ASP A 197 15.95 16.27 -0.78
#